data_c91016ac4ff99089c670a51ca2f1b1ce
#
_entry.id   c91016ac4ff99089c670a51ca2f1b1ce
#
_cell.length_a   1.000
_cell.length_b   1.000
_cell.length_c   1.000
_cell.angle_alpha   90.00
_cell.angle_beta   90.00
_cell.angle_gamma   90.00
#
_symmetry.space_group_name_H-M   'P 1'
#
loop_
_entity.id
_entity.type
_entity.pdbx_description
1 polymer ?
#
loop_
_entity_poly.entity_id
_entity_poly.type
_entity_poly.pdbx_seq_one_letter_code
_entity_poly.pdbx_strand_id
1 'polypeptide(L)'
;MKTTILSFVFLVGLSVVTARTQTTNASDATTQIPPVEDFKPASTNQRDSEYPQVNSEGRVRARIVAPLAQSVMLDISGVKYPMAKGADGAWMGDSAPLDEGNHYYQLIIDGAQVPDPGSTYIFGSGRWRNHIEIPAKDQDFYALKNVPHGQLREVYYSARTTNSIRHCFVYTPPDYDTDPS
;
A
#
# COMPACT_ATOMS: atom_id res chain seq x y z
N MET A 1 69.65 -48.21 -23.46
CA MET A 1 68.93 -47.12 -22.82
C MET A 1 68.86 -45.98 -23.83
N LYS A 2 67.70 -45.75 -24.43
CA LYS A 2 67.48 -44.73 -25.48
C LYS A 2 66.73 -43.55 -24.81
N THR A 3 67.37 -42.40 -24.79
CA THR A 3 66.85 -41.16 -24.25
C THR A 3 66.21 -40.40 -25.39
N THR A 4 64.86 -40.19 -25.31
CA THR A 4 64.12 -39.43 -26.29
C THR A 4 63.98 -38.00 -25.79
N ILE A 5 64.49 -37.01 -26.51
CA ILE A 5 64.35 -35.60 -26.21
C ILE A 5 63.07 -35.11 -26.92
N LEU A 6 62.12 -34.61 -26.17
CA LEU A 6 60.91 -34.01 -26.70
C LEU A 6 61.06 -32.49 -26.76
N SER A 7 61.10 -31.97 -28.02
CA SER A 7 61.22 -30.56 -28.31
C SER A 7 59.85 -29.89 -28.24
N PHE A 8 59.73 -28.94 -27.32
CA PHE A 8 58.50 -28.09 -27.21
C PHE A 8 58.68 -26.85 -28.10
N VAL A 9 57.84 -26.73 -29.10
CA VAL A 9 57.74 -25.51 -29.93
C VAL A 9 56.72 -24.57 -29.26
N PHE A 10 57.20 -23.42 -28.84
CA PHE A 10 56.31 -22.34 -28.31
C PHE A 10 55.74 -21.52 -29.48
N LEU A 11 54.47 -21.64 -29.75
CA LEU A 11 53.76 -20.78 -30.71
C LEU A 11 53.25 -19.53 -29.98
N VAL A 12 53.87 -18.38 -30.24
CA VAL A 12 53.43 -17.09 -29.71
C VAL A 12 52.26 -16.59 -30.58
N GLY A 13 51.02 -16.73 -30.08
CA GLY A 13 49.84 -16.18 -30.73
C GLY A 13 49.69 -14.69 -30.40
N LEU A 14 49.83 -13.86 -31.43
CA LEU A 14 49.59 -12.42 -31.36
C LEU A 14 48.08 -12.15 -31.34
N SER A 15 47.50 -11.91 -30.16
CA SER A 15 46.09 -11.55 -30.03
C SER A 15 45.89 -10.07 -30.32
N VAL A 16 45.25 -9.74 -31.44
CA VAL A 16 44.81 -8.40 -31.77
C VAL A 16 43.55 -8.10 -30.94
N VAL A 17 43.69 -7.26 -29.92
CA VAL A 17 42.57 -6.73 -29.16
C VAL A 17 41.92 -5.60 -29.97
N THR A 18 40.81 -5.89 -30.62
CA THR A 18 39.95 -4.86 -31.23
C THR A 18 39.16 -4.19 -30.12
N ALA A 19 39.56 -2.97 -29.75
CA ALA A 19 38.77 -2.11 -28.86
C ALA A 19 37.44 -1.75 -29.55
N ARG A 20 36.32 -2.36 -29.11
CA ARG A 20 34.99 -1.88 -29.46
C ARG A 20 34.70 -0.64 -28.60
N THR A 21 34.66 0.51 -29.26
CA THR A 21 34.11 1.74 -28.68
C THR A 21 32.62 1.50 -28.41
N GLN A 22 32.26 1.28 -27.15
CA GLN A 22 30.86 1.32 -26.76
C GLN A 22 30.42 2.78 -26.80
N THR A 23 29.59 3.11 -27.77
CA THR A 23 28.83 4.35 -27.78
C THR A 23 27.81 4.20 -26.65
N THR A 24 28.06 4.82 -25.51
CA THR A 24 27.05 4.99 -24.44
C THR A 24 26.03 5.96 -24.99
N ASN A 25 24.92 5.42 -25.45
CA ASN A 25 23.71 6.21 -25.65
C ASN A 25 23.33 6.81 -24.29
N ALA A 26 23.48 8.11 -24.18
CA ALA A 26 22.85 8.89 -23.12
C ALA A 26 21.35 8.84 -23.37
N SER A 27 20.70 7.77 -22.89
CA SER A 27 19.27 7.63 -22.92
C SER A 27 18.70 8.17 -21.61
N ASP A 28 17.92 9.22 -21.77
CA ASP A 28 16.83 9.65 -20.89
C ASP A 28 17.12 9.62 -19.38
N ALA A 29 17.81 10.65 -18.91
CA ALA A 29 17.55 11.16 -17.59
C ALA A 29 16.11 11.74 -17.60
N THR A 30 15.11 10.88 -17.45
CA THR A 30 13.78 11.31 -17.04
C THR A 30 14.00 12.08 -15.75
N THR A 31 13.87 13.39 -15.78
CA THR A 31 13.91 14.25 -14.60
C THR A 31 12.76 13.78 -13.71
N GLN A 32 13.03 12.87 -12.78
CA GLN A 32 12.07 12.47 -11.78
C GLN A 32 11.86 13.69 -10.88
N ILE A 33 10.72 14.34 -11.04
CA ILE A 33 10.27 15.37 -10.12
C ILE A 33 10.22 14.69 -8.74
N PRO A 34 10.93 15.23 -7.71
CA PRO A 34 10.88 14.64 -6.39
C PRO A 34 9.44 14.60 -5.90
N PRO A 35 9.03 13.53 -5.20
CA PRO A 35 7.68 13.45 -4.65
C PRO A 35 7.42 14.61 -3.69
N VAL A 36 6.18 15.09 -3.69
CA VAL A 36 5.75 16.19 -2.82
C VAL A 36 5.69 15.71 -1.37
N GLU A 37 6.37 16.41 -0.46
CA GLU A 37 6.51 16.06 0.97
C GLU A 37 5.50 16.81 1.88
N ASP A 38 4.26 16.97 1.43
CA ASP A 38 3.19 17.68 2.15
C ASP A 38 2.20 16.71 2.84
N PHE A 39 2.70 15.59 3.34
CA PHE A 39 1.91 14.56 4.00
C PHE A 39 1.17 15.07 5.24
N LYS A 40 -0.09 14.68 5.38
CA LYS A 40 -0.95 14.99 6.53
C LYS A 40 -1.65 13.71 7.02
N PRO A 41 -1.96 13.62 8.32
CA PRO A 41 -2.75 12.51 8.85
C PRO A 41 -4.02 12.29 8.03
N ALA A 42 -4.32 11.04 7.72
CA ALA A 42 -5.52 10.68 6.97
C ALA A 42 -6.79 10.89 7.81
N SER A 43 -7.90 11.22 7.15
CA SER A 43 -9.23 11.36 7.78
C SER A 43 -9.71 10.07 8.45
N THR A 44 -9.17 8.93 8.02
CA THR A 44 -9.50 7.59 8.50
C THR A 44 -8.65 7.12 9.68
N ASN A 45 -7.79 7.95 10.23
CA ASN A 45 -6.95 7.57 11.36
C ASN A 45 -7.75 7.35 12.64
N GLN A 46 -7.23 6.48 13.49
CA GLN A 46 -7.65 6.41 14.88
C GLN A 46 -7.33 7.74 15.58
N ARG A 47 -8.08 8.04 16.65
CA ARG A 47 -7.82 9.25 17.44
C ARG A 47 -6.34 9.30 17.87
N ASP A 48 -5.73 10.46 17.73
CA ASP A 48 -4.35 10.74 18.12
C ASP A 48 -3.28 9.95 17.33
N SER A 49 -3.66 9.30 16.21
CA SER A 49 -2.73 8.62 15.33
C SER A 49 -2.24 9.56 14.22
N GLU A 50 -0.91 9.70 14.10
CA GLU A 50 -0.27 10.49 13.04
C GLU A 50 -0.22 9.75 11.69
N TYR A 51 -0.31 8.43 11.71
CA TYR A 51 -0.23 7.58 10.52
C TYR A 51 -1.42 6.64 10.43
N PRO A 52 -1.79 6.27 9.17
CA PRO A 52 -1.22 6.65 7.88
C PRO A 52 -1.44 8.13 7.52
N GLN A 53 -0.65 8.62 6.55
CA GLN A 53 -0.74 9.98 6.03
C GLN A 53 -1.03 9.95 4.54
N VAL A 54 -1.62 11.05 4.03
CA VAL A 54 -1.88 11.26 2.60
C VAL A 54 -1.30 12.60 2.18
N ASN A 55 -0.70 12.68 0.99
CA ASN A 55 -0.21 13.93 0.42
C ASN A 55 -1.12 14.45 -0.71
N SER A 56 -0.82 15.64 -1.23
CA SER A 56 -1.58 16.27 -2.31
C SER A 56 -1.54 15.53 -3.65
N GLU A 57 -0.60 14.60 -3.84
CA GLU A 57 -0.53 13.73 -5.03
C GLU A 57 -1.35 12.43 -4.86
N GLY A 58 -2.02 12.23 -3.72
CA GLY A 58 -2.75 10.99 -3.43
C GLY A 58 -1.83 9.83 -3.01
N ARG A 59 -0.58 10.10 -2.59
CA ARG A 59 0.29 9.06 -2.03
C ARG A 59 -0.04 8.81 -0.59
N VAL A 60 0.04 7.55 -0.20
CA VAL A 60 -0.15 7.11 1.19
C VAL A 60 1.21 6.79 1.80
N ARG A 61 1.49 7.36 2.96
CA ARG A 61 2.65 7.03 3.80
C ARG A 61 2.18 6.27 5.03
N ALA A 62 2.66 5.03 5.19
CA ALA A 62 2.42 4.22 6.38
C ALA A 62 3.68 4.15 7.26
N ARG A 63 3.47 4.03 8.58
CA ARG A 63 4.53 3.83 9.56
C ARG A 63 4.08 2.84 10.62
N ILE A 64 4.93 1.85 10.92
CA ILE A 64 4.67 0.87 11.98
C ILE A 64 5.96 0.57 12.76
N VAL A 65 5.86 0.46 14.07
CA VAL A 65 6.98 0.03 14.92
C VAL A 65 6.99 -1.49 14.99
N ALA A 66 7.97 -2.11 14.34
CA ALA A 66 8.15 -3.56 14.31
C ALA A 66 9.66 -3.88 14.33
N PRO A 67 10.34 -3.69 15.48
CA PRO A 67 11.81 -3.71 15.54
C PRO A 67 12.40 -5.09 15.26
N LEU A 68 11.66 -6.17 15.47
CA LEU A 68 12.12 -7.54 15.23
C LEU A 68 11.77 -8.05 13.82
N ALA A 69 10.91 -7.34 13.07
CA ALA A 69 10.53 -7.74 11.72
C ALA A 69 11.71 -7.70 10.75
N GLN A 70 11.73 -8.66 9.83
CA GLN A 70 12.73 -8.76 8.75
C GLN A 70 12.24 -8.07 7.48
N SER A 71 10.93 -7.99 7.27
CA SER A 71 10.31 -7.34 6.11
C SER A 71 8.95 -6.75 6.48
N VAL A 72 8.66 -5.56 5.95
CA VAL A 72 7.34 -4.95 6.04
C VAL A 72 6.96 -4.37 4.69
N MET A 73 5.71 -4.59 4.30
CA MET A 73 5.13 -4.02 3.09
C MET A 73 3.80 -3.34 3.43
N LEU A 74 3.52 -2.25 2.76
CA LEU A 74 2.21 -1.62 2.69
C LEU A 74 1.46 -2.24 1.50
N ASP A 75 0.33 -2.89 1.75
CA ASP A 75 -0.51 -3.50 0.72
C ASP A 75 -1.80 -2.70 0.57
N ILE A 76 -1.95 -1.98 -0.53
CA ILE A 76 -3.15 -1.19 -0.85
C ILE A 76 -3.84 -1.80 -2.06
N SER A 77 -5.07 -2.27 -1.87
CA SER A 77 -5.88 -2.89 -2.94
C SER A 77 -5.16 -4.01 -3.70
N GLY A 78 -4.21 -4.71 -3.04
CA GLY A 78 -3.43 -5.80 -3.62
C GLY A 78 -2.09 -5.37 -4.23
N VAL A 79 -1.80 -4.08 -4.32
CA VAL A 79 -0.49 -3.57 -4.74
C VAL A 79 0.40 -3.41 -3.52
N LYS A 80 1.60 -4.00 -3.56
CA LYS A 80 2.53 -4.06 -2.43
C LYS A 80 3.67 -3.07 -2.61
N TYR A 81 3.87 -2.24 -1.61
CA TYR A 81 4.94 -1.26 -1.54
C TYR A 81 5.90 -1.64 -0.42
N PRO A 82 7.19 -1.89 -0.70
CA PRO A 82 8.16 -2.22 0.35
C PRO A 82 8.40 -1.01 1.26
N MET A 83 8.51 -1.28 2.56
CA MET A 83 8.81 -0.27 3.56
C MET A 83 10.28 -0.38 3.99
N ALA A 84 10.89 0.73 4.36
CA ALA A 84 12.25 0.81 4.85
C ALA A 84 12.28 0.91 6.38
N LYS A 85 13.21 0.19 7.00
CA LYS A 85 13.40 0.21 8.46
C LYS A 85 14.29 1.38 8.87
N GLY A 86 13.78 2.23 9.75
CA GLY A 86 14.54 3.30 10.38
C GLY A 86 15.41 2.81 11.55
N ALA A 87 16.31 3.68 12.01
CA ALA A 87 17.18 3.40 13.16
C ALA A 87 16.41 3.24 14.48
N ASP A 88 15.20 3.80 14.56
CA ASP A 88 14.28 3.69 15.68
C ASP A 88 13.47 2.36 15.70
N GLY A 89 13.74 1.49 14.75
CA GLY A 89 13.01 0.23 14.59
C GLY A 89 11.63 0.36 13.98
N ALA A 90 11.22 1.56 13.58
CA ALA A 90 10.01 1.79 12.81
C ALA A 90 10.25 1.52 11.32
N TRP A 91 9.22 1.04 10.66
CA TRP A 91 9.18 0.87 9.22
C TRP A 91 8.32 1.97 8.62
N MET A 92 8.79 2.56 7.53
CA MET A 92 8.08 3.61 6.79
C MET A 92 8.15 3.32 5.30
N GLY A 93 7.06 3.60 4.59
CA GLY A 93 6.99 3.43 3.15
C GLY A 93 5.82 4.16 2.53
N ASP A 94 5.99 4.52 1.27
CA ASP A 94 5.03 5.30 0.50
C ASP A 94 4.46 4.48 -0.66
N SER A 95 3.18 4.72 -0.97
CA SER A 95 2.56 4.19 -2.19
C SER A 95 2.93 5.02 -3.43
N ALA A 96 2.61 4.51 -4.61
CA ALA A 96 2.38 5.36 -5.77
C ALA A 96 1.14 6.25 -5.54
N PRO A 97 0.92 7.32 -6.35
CA PRO A 97 -0.33 8.06 -6.35
C PRO A 97 -1.53 7.13 -6.57
N LEU A 98 -2.58 7.35 -5.80
CA LEU A 98 -3.84 6.60 -5.87
C LEU A 98 -4.95 7.52 -6.39
N ASP A 99 -5.99 6.91 -6.93
CA ASP A 99 -7.21 7.61 -7.32
C ASP A 99 -7.95 8.14 -6.09
N GLU A 100 -8.77 9.19 -6.29
CA GLU A 100 -9.68 9.72 -5.28
C GLU A 100 -10.65 8.63 -4.80
N GLY A 101 -10.95 8.63 -3.51
CA GLY A 101 -11.90 7.72 -2.91
C GLY A 101 -11.32 6.79 -1.84
N ASN A 102 -12.05 5.73 -1.52
CA ASN A 102 -11.74 4.83 -0.42
C ASN A 102 -11.01 3.58 -0.89
N HIS A 103 -9.83 3.32 -0.31
CA HIS A 103 -9.00 2.16 -0.62
C HIS A 103 -8.85 1.25 0.60
N TYR A 104 -9.01 -0.05 0.40
CA TYR A 104 -8.66 -1.02 1.44
C TYR A 104 -7.15 -1.21 1.49
N TYR A 105 -6.61 -1.29 2.70
CA TYR A 105 -5.20 -1.58 2.88
C TYR A 105 -4.92 -2.46 4.10
N GLN A 106 -3.71 -2.95 4.20
CA GLN A 106 -3.18 -3.72 5.32
C GLN A 106 -1.65 -3.64 5.30
N LEU A 107 -1.02 -4.06 6.38
CA LEU A 107 0.42 -4.27 6.42
C LEU A 107 0.71 -5.77 6.20
N ILE A 108 1.87 -6.06 5.62
CA ILE A 108 2.39 -7.42 5.54
C ILE A 108 3.70 -7.42 6.30
N ILE A 109 3.73 -8.09 7.47
CA ILE A 109 4.90 -8.18 8.33
C ILE A 109 5.40 -9.62 8.30
N ASP A 110 6.61 -9.84 7.80
CA ASP A 110 7.23 -11.17 7.62
C ASP A 110 6.30 -12.19 6.95
N GLY A 111 5.53 -11.72 5.95
CA GLY A 111 4.57 -12.52 5.20
C GLY A 111 3.17 -12.62 5.81
N ALA A 112 2.97 -12.21 7.06
CA ALA A 112 1.65 -12.20 7.70
C ALA A 112 0.88 -10.92 7.36
N GLN A 113 -0.40 -11.06 7.01
CA GLN A 113 -1.31 -9.93 6.84
C GLN A 113 -1.72 -9.40 8.22
N VAL A 114 -1.38 -8.16 8.50
CA VAL A 114 -1.59 -7.52 9.80
C VAL A 114 -2.39 -6.24 9.59
N PRO A 115 -3.46 -6.01 10.38
CA PRO A 115 -4.13 -4.73 10.39
C PRO A 115 -3.21 -3.62 10.91
N ASP A 116 -3.36 -2.41 10.33
CA ASP A 116 -2.69 -1.22 10.85
C ASP A 116 -3.47 -0.68 12.06
N PRO A 117 -2.87 -0.62 13.26
CA PRO A 117 -3.54 -0.08 14.43
C PRO A 117 -3.77 1.43 14.36
N GLY A 118 -3.09 2.14 13.47
CA GLY A 118 -3.21 3.58 13.30
C GLY A 118 -4.47 4.03 12.54
N SER A 119 -5.17 3.12 11.87
CA SER A 119 -6.35 3.44 11.06
C SER A 119 -7.62 2.76 11.59
N THR A 120 -8.76 3.35 11.27
CA THR A 120 -10.07 2.78 11.56
C THR A 120 -10.35 1.55 10.69
N TYR A 121 -11.36 0.77 11.12
CA TYR A 121 -11.81 -0.40 10.39
C TYR A 121 -13.21 -0.16 9.84
N ILE A 122 -13.45 -0.63 8.64
CA ILE A 122 -14.79 -0.70 8.05
C ILE A 122 -15.12 -2.15 7.68
N PHE A 123 -16.41 -2.49 7.73
CA PHE A 123 -16.88 -3.77 7.20
C PHE A 123 -17.11 -3.64 5.70
N GLY A 124 -16.35 -4.38 4.92
CA GLY A 124 -16.46 -4.38 3.46
C GLY A 124 -16.02 -5.71 2.86
N SER A 125 -16.66 -6.11 1.77
CA SER A 125 -16.38 -7.39 1.10
C SER A 125 -16.44 -8.59 2.04
N GLY A 126 -17.40 -8.59 3.00
CA GLY A 126 -17.65 -9.69 3.93
C GLY A 126 -16.67 -9.80 5.11
N ARG A 127 -15.80 -8.82 5.34
CA ARG A 127 -14.85 -8.79 6.45
C ARG A 127 -14.50 -7.37 6.90
N TRP A 128 -13.96 -7.26 8.10
CA TRP A 128 -13.39 -6.02 8.61
C TRP A 128 -12.01 -5.77 7.99
N ARG A 129 -11.75 -4.52 7.60
CA ARG A 129 -10.49 -4.09 6.97
C ARG A 129 -10.11 -2.69 7.39
N ASN A 130 -8.82 -2.38 7.38
CA ASN A 130 -8.38 -0.99 7.33
C ASN A 130 -8.76 -0.37 5.99
N HIS A 131 -8.97 0.92 6.04
CA HIS A 131 -9.21 1.72 4.86
C HIS A 131 -8.50 3.06 4.95
N ILE A 132 -8.26 3.66 3.82
CA ILE A 132 -7.71 5.00 3.69
C ILE A 132 -8.50 5.75 2.62
N GLU A 133 -8.81 6.99 2.90
CA GLU A 133 -9.49 7.87 1.97
C GLU A 133 -8.48 8.82 1.31
N ILE A 134 -8.47 8.83 -0.02
CA ILE A 134 -7.82 9.87 -0.81
C ILE A 134 -8.89 10.93 -1.09
N PRO A 135 -8.75 12.16 -0.54
CA PRO A 135 -9.78 13.17 -0.63
C PRO A 135 -10.12 13.53 -2.07
N ALA A 136 -11.41 13.51 -2.41
CA ALA A 136 -11.90 13.97 -3.69
C ALA A 136 -12.03 15.49 -3.73
N LYS A 137 -11.91 16.09 -4.92
CA LYS A 137 -12.06 17.54 -5.11
C LYS A 137 -13.46 18.03 -4.80
N ASP A 138 -14.46 17.17 -4.98
CA ASP A 138 -15.89 17.44 -4.79
C ASP A 138 -16.47 16.73 -3.56
N GLN A 139 -15.65 16.45 -2.55
CA GLN A 139 -16.03 15.68 -1.36
C GLN A 139 -17.20 16.25 -0.55
N ASP A 140 -17.65 17.48 -0.85
CA ASP A 140 -18.73 18.13 -0.10
C ASP A 140 -20.04 17.32 -0.05
N PHE A 141 -20.34 16.52 -1.10
CA PHE A 141 -21.59 15.75 -1.14
C PHE A 141 -21.61 14.58 -0.12
N TYR A 142 -20.45 14.04 0.27
CA TYR A 142 -20.37 12.96 1.26
C TYR A 142 -19.73 13.39 2.59
N ALA A 143 -19.24 14.62 2.69
CA ALA A 143 -18.64 15.13 3.90
C ALA A 143 -19.65 15.14 5.06
N LEU A 144 -19.18 14.82 6.27
CA LEU A 144 -20.01 14.87 7.46
C LEU A 144 -20.45 16.32 7.74
N LYS A 145 -21.74 16.59 7.70
CA LYS A 145 -22.33 17.92 7.89
C LYS A 145 -23.16 17.97 9.17
N ASN A 146 -23.39 19.16 9.68
CA ASN A 146 -24.30 19.36 10.83
C ASN A 146 -25.76 19.38 10.35
N VAL A 147 -26.27 18.21 10.00
CA VAL A 147 -27.66 17.95 9.58
C VAL A 147 -28.17 16.73 10.34
N PRO A 148 -29.51 16.48 10.41
CA PRO A 148 -30.00 15.23 10.95
C PRO A 148 -29.40 14.03 10.24
N HIS A 149 -28.86 13.10 11.01
CA HIS A 149 -28.27 11.87 10.50
C HIS A 149 -29.14 10.66 10.81
N GLY A 150 -29.11 9.68 9.94
CA GLY A 150 -29.75 8.40 10.15
C GLY A 150 -28.94 7.48 11.07
N GLN A 151 -29.32 6.22 11.07
CA GLN A 151 -28.67 5.18 11.88
C GLN A 151 -28.07 4.10 10.98
N LEU A 152 -26.95 3.54 11.39
CA LEU A 152 -26.38 2.34 10.80
C LEU A 152 -26.71 1.16 11.71
N ARG A 153 -27.54 0.22 11.22
CA ARG A 153 -28.00 -0.96 11.96
C ARG A 153 -27.27 -2.19 11.48
N GLU A 154 -26.71 -2.94 12.40
CA GLU A 154 -26.17 -4.26 12.15
C GLU A 154 -27.28 -5.30 12.25
N VAL A 155 -27.52 -6.04 11.17
CA VAL A 155 -28.66 -6.98 11.08
C VAL A 155 -28.14 -8.37 10.69
N TYR A 156 -28.56 -9.37 11.48
CA TYR A 156 -28.38 -10.79 11.15
C TYR A 156 -29.72 -11.35 10.66
N TYR A 157 -29.69 -12.10 9.56
CA TYR A 157 -30.88 -12.70 8.99
C TYR A 157 -30.60 -14.09 8.41
N SER A 158 -31.65 -14.93 8.39
CA SER A 158 -31.59 -16.23 7.77
C SER A 158 -31.81 -16.15 6.27
N ALA A 159 -30.79 -16.51 5.49
CA ALA A 159 -30.87 -16.55 4.04
C ALA A 159 -31.27 -17.96 3.58
N ARG A 160 -32.53 -18.13 3.15
CA ARG A 160 -33.07 -19.43 2.73
C ARG A 160 -32.32 -20.03 1.55
N THR A 161 -31.99 -19.22 0.53
CA THR A 161 -31.31 -19.67 -0.69
C THR A 161 -29.93 -20.26 -0.43
N THR A 162 -29.21 -19.75 0.55
CA THR A 162 -27.87 -20.21 0.92
C THR A 162 -27.83 -21.07 2.17
N ASN A 163 -28.99 -21.27 2.81
CA ASN A 163 -29.16 -22.00 4.07
C ASN A 163 -28.13 -21.58 5.13
N SER A 164 -27.98 -20.27 5.33
CA SER A 164 -27.00 -19.71 6.26
C SER A 164 -27.50 -18.45 6.94
N ILE A 165 -26.94 -18.15 8.12
CA ILE A 165 -27.11 -16.85 8.75
C ILE A 165 -26.19 -15.87 8.04
N ARG A 166 -26.76 -14.78 7.60
CA ARG A 166 -26.04 -13.69 6.96
C ARG A 166 -26.09 -12.43 7.81
N HIS A 167 -25.18 -11.52 7.54
CA HIS A 167 -24.98 -10.28 8.22
C HIS A 167 -24.91 -9.14 7.20
N CYS A 168 -25.55 -8.02 7.50
CA CYS A 168 -25.47 -6.79 6.71
C CYS A 168 -25.58 -5.56 7.60
N PHE A 169 -25.12 -4.44 7.08
CA PHE A 169 -25.41 -3.12 7.65
C PHE A 169 -26.50 -2.45 6.83
N VAL A 170 -27.48 -1.90 7.53
CA VAL A 170 -28.61 -1.18 6.93
C VAL A 170 -28.57 0.26 7.41
N TYR A 171 -28.41 1.20 6.48
CA TYR A 171 -28.63 2.61 6.81
C TYR A 171 -30.13 2.92 6.80
N THR A 172 -30.61 3.48 7.88
CA THR A 172 -31.97 4.01 7.98
C THR A 172 -31.90 5.54 8.03
N PRO A 173 -32.65 6.28 7.19
CA PRO A 173 -32.62 7.74 7.19
C PRO A 173 -33.09 8.32 8.54
N PRO A 174 -32.88 9.63 8.77
CA PRO A 174 -33.51 10.32 9.92
C PRO A 174 -34.99 10.07 9.94
N ASP A 175 -35.56 9.94 11.13
CA ASP A 175 -37.02 9.75 11.38
C ASP A 175 -37.62 8.43 10.89
N TYR A 176 -36.80 7.50 10.36
CA TYR A 176 -37.24 6.19 9.85
C TYR A 176 -38.17 5.41 10.84
N ASP A 177 -37.89 5.53 12.15
CA ASP A 177 -38.65 4.82 13.18
C ASP A 177 -39.90 5.59 13.65
N THR A 178 -39.98 6.88 13.33
CA THR A 178 -41.06 7.77 13.80
C THR A 178 -42.05 8.16 12.71
N ASP A 179 -41.62 8.10 11.44
CA ASP A 179 -42.46 8.36 10.28
C ASP A 179 -42.39 7.17 9.29
N PRO A 180 -43.25 6.16 9.48
CA PRO A 180 -43.21 4.93 8.68
C PRO A 180 -43.92 5.04 7.34
N SER A 181 -44.19 6.25 6.80
CA SER A 181 -44.88 6.48 5.52
C SER A 181 -44.12 6.02 4.28
#